data_ec83732ece01f458947d7cf19227e2fb
#
_entry.id   ec83732ece01f458947d7cf19227e2fb
#
_cell.length_a   1.000
_cell.length_b   1.000
_cell.length_c   1.000
_cell.angle_alpha   90.00
_cell.angle_beta   90.00
_cell.angle_gamma   90.00
#
_symmetry.space_group_name_H-M   'P 1'
#
loop_
_entity.id
_entity.type
_entity.pdbx_description
1 polymer ?
#
loop_
_entity_poly.entity_id
_entity_poly.type
_entity_poly.pdbx_seq_one_letter_code
_entity_poly.pdbx_strand_id
1 'polypeptide(L)'
;MDALPITETTGAEYASNNEGRMHACGHDGHMAMLLGFAQILDEYKNEDPPRLFRRRRFDPLTNALLIFQPAEETTGGARYICEEGVLEKYNVKRIFGFHLWPYIDKSVIATRSGPMMAKSSEINVEIEGRTSHCTAYEEGIDALHIGCQFINKVYNMPEVLPEAPSILKFGKMESGDVRNAISSHTRIEGTLRCLDIETFDLIIAKMNEIADIYNDAYSCSIYVTHTKGYPPVTNNYRLFSKASSIFSDLGFRELEKPSMIADDFAFYQQEVPGLFMYLGTGSGIPLHSADFNFDESILLTGIEAYRRLLKI
;
A
#
# COMPACT_ATOMS: atom_id res chain seq x y z
N MET A 1 -8.29 -7.62 -11.49
CA MET A 1 -6.86 -7.84 -11.79
C MET A 1 -6.37 -6.63 -12.55
N ASP A 2 -5.40 -5.94 -11.98
CA ASP A 2 -4.94 -4.67 -12.53
C ASP A 2 -3.91 -4.90 -13.63
N ALA A 3 -4.04 -4.12 -14.72
CA ALA A 3 -3.06 -4.02 -15.78
C ALA A 3 -2.59 -2.57 -15.85
N LEU A 4 -1.32 -2.36 -15.58
CA LEU A 4 -0.70 -1.03 -15.54
C LEU A 4 -0.50 -0.46 -16.95
N PRO A 5 -0.50 0.88 -17.12
CA PRO A 5 -0.29 1.55 -18.41
C PRO A 5 1.21 1.50 -18.80
N ILE A 6 1.74 0.30 -18.95
CA ILE A 6 3.15 0.01 -19.27
C ILE A 6 3.19 -0.86 -20.51
N THR A 7 4.05 -0.53 -21.47
CA THR A 7 4.35 -1.40 -22.62
C THR A 7 5.38 -2.45 -22.18
N GLU A 8 4.98 -3.71 -22.22
CA GLU A 8 5.82 -4.83 -21.81
C GLU A 8 7.02 -5.04 -22.73
N THR A 9 8.19 -5.28 -22.15
CA THR A 9 9.47 -5.53 -22.86
C THR A 9 10.12 -6.86 -22.48
N THR A 10 9.42 -7.73 -21.77
CA THR A 10 9.95 -9.03 -21.29
C THR A 10 10.37 -9.98 -22.41
N GLY A 11 9.75 -9.88 -23.58
CA GLY A 11 9.97 -10.83 -24.69
C GLY A 11 9.45 -12.24 -24.41
N ALA A 12 8.64 -12.43 -23.37
CA ALA A 12 8.07 -13.74 -23.03
C ALA A 12 7.04 -14.19 -24.09
N GLU A 13 6.91 -15.51 -24.30
CA GLU A 13 5.90 -16.06 -25.22
C GLU A 13 4.46 -15.71 -24.80
N TYR A 14 4.25 -15.46 -23.53
CA TYR A 14 2.99 -15.05 -22.92
C TYR A 14 2.88 -13.55 -22.62
N ALA A 15 3.75 -12.74 -23.23
CA ALA A 15 3.69 -11.29 -23.07
C ALA A 15 2.32 -10.72 -23.45
N SER A 16 1.97 -9.56 -22.89
CA SER A 16 0.69 -8.91 -23.14
C SER A 16 0.44 -8.68 -24.64
N ASN A 17 -0.73 -9.08 -25.11
CA ASN A 17 -1.21 -8.78 -26.47
C ASN A 17 -1.87 -7.38 -26.57
N ASN A 18 -1.96 -6.66 -25.46
CA ASN A 18 -2.55 -5.33 -25.38
C ASN A 18 -1.44 -4.30 -25.21
N GLU A 19 -1.10 -3.59 -26.27
CA GLU A 19 -0.07 -2.54 -26.23
C GLU A 19 -0.38 -1.51 -25.14
N GLY A 20 0.64 -1.13 -24.38
CA GLY A 20 0.51 -0.21 -23.26
C GLY A 20 -0.26 -0.76 -22.05
N ARG A 21 -0.38 -2.09 -21.92
CA ARG A 21 -0.98 -2.76 -20.77
C ARG A 21 -0.16 -3.97 -20.37
N MET A 22 0.21 -4.04 -19.08
CA MET A 22 1.04 -5.11 -18.54
C MET A 22 0.65 -5.45 -17.09
N HIS A 23 0.76 -6.73 -16.70
CA HIS A 23 0.69 -7.16 -15.30
C HIS A 23 2.04 -6.95 -14.61
N ALA A 24 2.48 -5.70 -14.48
CA ALA A 24 3.79 -5.35 -13.94
C ALA A 24 3.86 -5.34 -12.40
N CYS A 25 2.76 -5.70 -11.71
CA CYS A 25 2.73 -5.86 -10.24
C CYS A 25 2.49 -7.31 -9.80
N GLY A 26 2.38 -8.27 -10.74
CA GLY A 26 2.22 -9.69 -10.43
C GLY A 26 0.84 -10.11 -9.94
N HIS A 27 -0.19 -9.28 -10.16
CA HIS A 27 -1.56 -9.58 -9.73
C HIS A 27 -2.16 -10.78 -10.47
N ASP A 28 -1.71 -11.08 -11.68
CA ASP A 28 -2.00 -12.32 -12.41
C ASP A 28 -1.51 -13.56 -11.65
N GLY A 29 -0.30 -13.50 -11.10
CA GLY A 29 0.24 -14.53 -10.22
C GLY A 29 -0.56 -14.68 -8.92
N HIS A 30 -0.99 -13.57 -8.31
CA HIS A 30 -1.85 -13.62 -7.12
C HIS A 30 -3.17 -14.35 -7.41
N MET A 31 -3.80 -14.06 -8.55
CA MET A 31 -5.02 -14.73 -8.97
C MET A 31 -4.78 -16.20 -9.30
N ALA A 32 -3.68 -16.52 -9.99
CA ALA A 32 -3.33 -17.89 -10.32
C ALA A 32 -3.15 -18.77 -9.07
N MET A 33 -2.48 -18.23 -8.02
CA MET A 33 -2.37 -18.91 -6.73
C MET A 33 -3.74 -19.18 -6.09
N LEU A 34 -4.64 -18.20 -6.13
CA LEU A 34 -5.96 -18.35 -5.52
C LEU A 34 -6.85 -19.32 -6.32
N LEU A 35 -6.75 -19.33 -7.66
CA LEU A 35 -7.42 -20.33 -8.51
C LEU A 35 -6.89 -21.74 -8.27
N GLY A 36 -5.58 -21.92 -8.17
CA GLY A 36 -4.98 -23.22 -7.82
C GLY A 36 -5.42 -23.71 -6.45
N PHE A 37 -5.54 -22.79 -5.47
CA PHE A 37 -6.09 -23.13 -4.16
C PHE A 37 -7.57 -23.50 -4.23
N ALA A 38 -8.38 -22.83 -5.06
CA ALA A 38 -9.78 -23.17 -5.28
C ALA A 38 -9.93 -24.61 -5.82
N GLN A 39 -9.05 -25.03 -6.74
CA GLN A 39 -9.03 -26.40 -7.25
C GLN A 39 -8.76 -27.42 -6.14
N ILE A 40 -7.79 -27.15 -5.27
CA ILE A 40 -7.50 -28.00 -4.11
C ILE A 40 -8.74 -28.11 -3.19
N LEU A 41 -9.45 -27.01 -2.94
CA LEU A 41 -10.66 -27.03 -2.12
C LEU A 41 -11.77 -27.89 -2.74
N ASP A 42 -11.93 -27.89 -4.06
CA ASP A 42 -12.91 -28.69 -4.76
C ASP A 42 -12.56 -30.21 -4.70
N GLU A 43 -11.28 -30.56 -4.87
CA GLU A 43 -10.78 -31.90 -4.69
C GLU A 43 -11.08 -32.44 -3.27
N TYR A 44 -10.81 -31.63 -2.22
CA TYR A 44 -11.13 -32.02 -0.85
C TYR A 44 -12.61 -32.22 -0.57
N LYS A 45 -13.50 -31.52 -1.27
CA LYS A 45 -14.94 -31.64 -1.13
C LYS A 45 -15.47 -32.96 -1.75
N ASN A 46 -14.84 -33.38 -2.83
CA ASN A 46 -15.31 -34.51 -3.66
C ASN A 46 -14.67 -35.86 -3.28
N GLU A 47 -13.56 -35.84 -2.52
CA GLU A 47 -12.95 -37.08 -2.03
C GLU A 47 -13.51 -37.50 -0.66
N ASP A 48 -14.05 -38.71 -0.58
CA ASP A 48 -14.22 -39.40 0.70
C ASP A 48 -12.80 -39.74 1.23
N PRO A 49 -12.29 -39.06 2.29
CA PRO A 49 -10.86 -39.12 2.61
C PRO A 49 -10.48 -40.56 2.95
N PRO A 50 -9.42 -41.13 2.33
CA PRO A 50 -8.94 -42.45 2.64
C PRO A 50 -8.79 -42.62 4.14
N ARG A 51 -9.23 -43.76 4.71
CA ARG A 51 -9.24 -44.02 6.16
C ARG A 51 -7.91 -43.76 6.88
N LEU A 52 -6.80 -43.80 6.14
CA LEU A 52 -5.44 -43.51 6.63
C LEU A 52 -5.20 -42.02 6.98
N PHE A 53 -5.94 -41.09 6.40
CA PHE A 53 -5.80 -39.65 6.60
C PHE A 53 -6.85 -39.03 7.52
N ARG A 54 -7.74 -39.81 8.14
CA ARG A 54 -8.76 -39.34 9.05
C ARG A 54 -8.25 -38.53 10.28
N ARG A 55 -6.96 -38.55 10.59
CA ARG A 55 -6.34 -37.78 11.68
C ARG A 55 -5.90 -36.35 11.31
N ARG A 56 -6.01 -35.94 10.03
CA ARG A 56 -5.72 -34.58 9.56
C ARG A 56 -6.94 -33.90 8.93
N ARG A 57 -8.10 -34.09 9.52
CA ARG A 57 -9.32 -33.43 9.06
C ARG A 57 -9.14 -31.93 9.09
N PHE A 58 -9.47 -31.25 7.94
CA PHE A 58 -10.03 -29.91 8.02
C PHE A 58 -11.18 -29.96 9.01
N ASP A 59 -11.25 -28.96 9.89
CA ASP A 59 -12.43 -28.78 10.71
C ASP A 59 -13.61 -28.65 9.72
N PRO A 60 -14.61 -29.54 9.74
CA PRO A 60 -15.75 -29.45 8.83
C PRO A 60 -16.55 -28.15 8.98
N LEU A 61 -16.22 -27.35 9.96
CA LEU A 61 -16.83 -26.04 10.24
C LEU A 61 -16.01 -24.87 9.63
N THR A 62 -14.84 -25.11 8.99
CA THR A 62 -14.04 -24.05 8.35
C THR A 62 -14.42 -23.92 6.89
N ASN A 63 -14.98 -22.77 6.52
CA ASN A 63 -15.22 -22.37 5.14
C ASN A 63 -14.12 -21.39 4.71
N ALA A 64 -13.82 -21.38 3.41
CA ALA A 64 -12.94 -20.38 2.79
C ALA A 64 -13.77 -19.49 1.84
N LEU A 65 -13.65 -18.16 2.01
CA LEU A 65 -14.13 -17.17 1.07
C LEU A 65 -12.94 -16.72 0.22
N LEU A 66 -13.02 -16.91 -1.09
CA LEU A 66 -12.00 -16.46 -2.05
C LEU A 66 -12.42 -15.11 -2.62
N ILE A 67 -11.59 -14.09 -2.44
CA ILE A 67 -11.87 -12.72 -2.88
C ILE A 67 -10.96 -12.39 -4.07
N PHE A 68 -11.54 -12.20 -5.25
CA PHE A 68 -10.86 -11.71 -6.45
C PHE A 68 -11.15 -10.22 -6.60
N GLN A 69 -10.27 -9.42 -6.04
CA GLN A 69 -10.46 -7.99 -5.90
C GLN A 69 -10.04 -7.22 -7.16
N PRO A 70 -10.79 -6.21 -7.61
CA PRO A 70 -10.38 -5.27 -8.64
C PRO A 70 -9.70 -4.02 -8.06
N ALA A 71 -9.01 -3.26 -8.91
CA ALA A 71 -8.66 -1.85 -8.69
C ALA A 71 -7.78 -1.54 -7.47
N GLU A 72 -6.81 -2.42 -7.12
CA GLU A 72 -5.84 -2.15 -6.06
C GLU A 72 -4.97 -0.92 -6.42
N GLU A 73 -4.50 -0.85 -7.67
CA GLU A 73 -3.58 0.18 -8.18
C GLU A 73 -4.23 1.55 -8.42
N THR A 74 -5.52 1.69 -8.15
CA THR A 74 -6.26 2.92 -8.48
C THR A 74 -7.12 3.43 -7.33
N THR A 75 -8.32 2.85 -7.16
CA THR A 75 -9.34 3.37 -6.23
C THR A 75 -9.44 2.61 -4.91
N GLY A 76 -8.69 1.52 -4.77
CA GLY A 76 -8.71 0.66 -3.58
C GLY A 76 -9.97 -0.21 -3.54
N GLY A 77 -10.01 -1.27 -4.35
CA GLY A 77 -11.15 -2.17 -4.47
C GLY A 77 -11.53 -2.89 -3.18
N ALA A 78 -10.55 -3.13 -2.29
CA ALA A 78 -10.80 -3.68 -0.96
C ALA A 78 -11.80 -2.85 -0.16
N ARG A 79 -11.70 -1.52 -0.24
CA ARG A 79 -12.61 -0.61 0.46
C ARG A 79 -14.07 -0.85 0.03
N TYR A 80 -14.34 -0.95 -1.27
CA TYR A 80 -15.70 -1.17 -1.77
C TYR A 80 -16.26 -2.52 -1.33
N ILE A 81 -15.43 -3.57 -1.30
CA ILE A 81 -15.82 -4.89 -0.80
C ILE A 81 -16.18 -4.85 0.69
N CYS A 82 -15.44 -4.08 1.50
CA CYS A 82 -15.75 -3.84 2.91
C CYS A 82 -17.05 -3.04 3.05
N GLU A 83 -17.21 -1.92 2.33
CA GLU A 83 -18.40 -1.07 2.37
C GLU A 83 -19.69 -1.82 1.97
N GLU A 84 -19.60 -2.82 1.09
CA GLU A 84 -20.72 -3.72 0.74
C GLU A 84 -21.01 -4.78 1.81
N GLY A 85 -20.26 -4.80 2.92
CA GLY A 85 -20.47 -5.71 4.03
C GLY A 85 -20.20 -7.18 3.71
N VAL A 86 -19.34 -7.48 2.72
CA VAL A 86 -19.03 -8.86 2.28
C VAL A 86 -18.45 -9.68 3.42
N LEU A 87 -17.55 -9.12 4.23
CA LEU A 87 -16.92 -9.85 5.33
C LEU A 87 -17.93 -10.19 6.43
N GLU A 88 -18.84 -9.29 6.75
CA GLU A 88 -19.93 -9.53 7.71
C GLU A 88 -20.92 -10.57 7.18
N LYS A 89 -21.37 -10.43 5.93
CA LYS A 89 -22.32 -11.34 5.26
C LYS A 89 -21.89 -12.79 5.33
N TYR A 90 -20.59 -13.05 5.12
CA TYR A 90 -20.03 -14.40 5.16
C TYR A 90 -19.41 -14.76 6.51
N ASN A 91 -19.57 -13.90 7.53
CA ASN A 91 -19.06 -14.11 8.89
C ASN A 91 -17.54 -14.42 8.90
N VAL A 92 -16.79 -13.69 8.09
CA VAL A 92 -15.33 -13.85 7.98
C VAL A 92 -14.70 -13.54 9.34
N LYS A 93 -13.78 -14.40 9.79
CA LYS A 93 -13.13 -14.27 11.10
C LYS A 93 -11.69 -13.81 10.99
N ARG A 94 -11.09 -13.93 9.84
CA ARG A 94 -9.69 -13.59 9.55
C ARG A 94 -9.49 -13.55 8.05
N ILE A 95 -8.49 -12.78 7.62
CA ILE A 95 -8.15 -12.64 6.21
C ILE A 95 -6.66 -12.82 6.00
N PHE A 96 -6.29 -13.37 4.83
CA PHE A 96 -4.91 -13.61 4.41
C PHE A 96 -4.71 -13.07 2.99
N GLY A 97 -3.58 -12.39 2.77
CA GLY A 97 -3.18 -11.91 1.45
C GLY A 97 -1.71 -12.16 1.20
N PHE A 98 -1.36 -12.34 -0.08
CA PHE A 98 0.01 -12.42 -0.56
C PHE A 98 0.27 -11.36 -1.61
N HIS A 99 1.49 -10.82 -1.59
CA HIS A 99 2.03 -10.05 -2.70
C HIS A 99 3.34 -10.70 -3.18
N LEU A 100 3.54 -10.81 -4.49
CA LEU A 100 4.82 -11.23 -5.06
C LEU A 100 5.87 -10.15 -4.81
N TRP A 101 7.08 -10.56 -4.37
CA TRP A 101 8.09 -9.58 -3.98
C TRP A 101 9.46 -9.87 -4.59
N PRO A 102 10.00 -8.99 -5.46
CA PRO A 102 11.19 -9.27 -6.24
C PRO A 102 12.49 -9.36 -5.42
N TYR A 103 12.55 -8.72 -4.27
CA TYR A 103 13.77 -8.62 -3.43
C TYR A 103 13.83 -9.63 -2.29
N ILE A 104 12.91 -10.58 -2.28
CA ILE A 104 12.93 -11.74 -1.38
C ILE A 104 13.33 -12.96 -2.20
N ASP A 105 14.14 -13.85 -1.60
CA ASP A 105 14.63 -15.05 -2.28
C ASP A 105 13.45 -15.88 -2.81
N LYS A 106 13.68 -16.53 -3.96
CA LYS A 106 12.67 -17.34 -4.64
C LYS A 106 11.97 -18.31 -3.70
N SER A 107 10.63 -18.34 -3.73
CA SER A 107 9.76 -19.20 -2.91
C SER A 107 9.83 -18.98 -1.39
N VAL A 108 10.53 -17.96 -0.91
CA VAL A 108 10.51 -17.61 0.52
C VAL A 108 9.24 -16.83 0.83
N ILE A 109 8.52 -17.25 1.87
CA ILE A 109 7.39 -16.50 2.42
C ILE A 109 7.94 -15.56 3.51
N ALA A 110 7.74 -14.27 3.34
CA ALA A 110 8.23 -13.28 4.29
C ALA A 110 7.11 -12.37 4.78
N THR A 111 7.09 -12.12 6.08
CA THR A 111 6.15 -11.21 6.71
C THR A 111 6.68 -10.78 8.07
N ARG A 112 5.93 -9.94 8.79
CA ARG A 112 6.26 -9.53 10.14
C ARG A 112 5.00 -9.32 10.97
N SER A 113 5.12 -9.31 12.28
CA SER A 113 4.06 -8.91 13.20
C SER A 113 3.96 -7.39 13.30
N GLY A 114 2.76 -6.87 13.51
CA GLY A 114 2.52 -5.42 13.65
C GLY A 114 2.62 -4.68 12.31
N PRO A 115 3.11 -3.43 12.29
CA PRO A 115 3.19 -2.63 11.07
C PRO A 115 3.98 -3.34 9.97
N MET A 116 3.34 -3.59 8.83
CA MET A 116 3.91 -4.29 7.67
C MET A 116 4.13 -3.33 6.50
N MET A 117 3.12 -2.50 6.18
CA MET A 117 3.18 -1.49 5.13
C MET A 117 2.55 -0.19 5.61
N ALA A 118 2.93 0.92 4.96
CA ALA A 118 2.53 2.25 5.41
C ALA A 118 1.10 2.62 5.02
N LYS A 119 0.48 3.49 5.83
CA LYS A 119 -0.58 4.38 5.38
C LYS A 119 -0.03 5.28 4.29
N SER A 120 -0.79 5.51 3.23
CA SER A 120 -0.44 6.42 2.14
C SER A 120 -1.52 7.46 1.94
N SER A 121 -1.13 8.73 1.82
CA SER A 121 -2.04 9.85 1.57
C SER A 121 -1.37 10.90 0.70
N GLU A 122 -2.11 11.51 -0.21
CA GLU A 122 -1.69 12.69 -0.93
C GLU A 122 -1.89 13.92 -0.05
N ILE A 123 -0.95 14.85 -0.08
CA ILE A 123 -0.96 16.11 0.67
C ILE A 123 -0.96 17.26 -0.31
N ASN A 124 -1.88 18.19 -0.12
CA ASN A 124 -1.94 19.43 -0.88
C ASN A 124 -1.88 20.62 0.07
N VAL A 125 -1.11 21.61 -0.31
CA VAL A 125 -1.02 22.90 0.39
C VAL A 125 -1.32 24.01 -0.61
N GLU A 126 -2.34 24.79 -0.32
CA GLU A 126 -2.71 25.98 -1.09
C GLU A 126 -2.36 27.22 -0.26
N ILE A 127 -1.70 28.19 -0.86
CA ILE A 127 -1.29 29.44 -0.23
C ILE A 127 -1.84 30.60 -1.04
N GLU A 128 -2.68 31.39 -0.40
CA GLU A 128 -3.27 32.60 -0.98
C GLU A 128 -2.57 33.83 -0.39
N GLY A 129 -1.95 34.59 -1.26
CA GLY A 129 -1.30 35.85 -0.96
C GLY A 129 -1.98 37.00 -1.70
N ARG A 130 -1.18 38.01 -2.09
CA ARG A 130 -1.65 39.16 -2.85
C ARG A 130 -0.59 39.63 -3.86
N THR A 131 -0.98 39.75 -5.13
CA THR A 131 -0.07 40.20 -6.17
C THR A 131 0.24 41.71 -6.03
N SER A 132 1.43 42.09 -6.43
CA SER A 132 1.87 43.45 -6.65
C SER A 132 2.99 43.48 -7.69
N HIS A 133 3.33 44.66 -8.22
CA HIS A 133 4.52 44.76 -9.07
C HIS A 133 5.80 44.58 -8.21
N CYS A 134 6.82 43.90 -8.74
CA CYS A 134 8.04 43.62 -7.97
C CYS A 134 8.73 44.87 -7.39
N THR A 135 8.57 46.06 -7.98
CA THR A 135 9.09 47.32 -7.44
C THR A 135 8.25 47.88 -6.28
N ALA A 136 7.02 47.39 -6.11
CA ALA A 136 6.10 47.74 -5.03
C ALA A 136 5.82 46.47 -4.17
N TYR A 137 6.85 45.65 -3.93
CA TYR A 137 6.75 44.35 -3.27
C TYR A 137 6.13 44.45 -1.87
N GLU A 138 6.30 45.56 -1.18
CA GLU A 138 5.73 45.81 0.16
C GLU A 138 4.18 45.86 0.16
N GLU A 139 3.56 46.09 -1.00
CA GLU A 139 2.11 46.07 -1.17
C GLU A 139 1.56 44.65 -1.40
N GLY A 140 2.45 43.71 -1.74
CA GLY A 140 2.11 42.31 -2.02
C GLY A 140 2.18 41.43 -0.77
N ILE A 141 1.72 40.17 -0.95
CA ILE A 141 1.94 39.07 -0.02
C ILE A 141 2.46 37.91 -0.89
N ASP A 142 3.75 37.59 -0.74
CA ASP A 142 4.47 36.71 -1.64
C ASP A 142 4.21 35.23 -1.30
N ALA A 143 3.21 34.65 -1.98
CA ALA A 143 2.85 33.24 -1.80
C ALA A 143 3.97 32.28 -2.20
N LEU A 144 4.84 32.64 -3.16
CA LEU A 144 5.98 31.80 -3.55
C LEU A 144 7.02 31.72 -2.42
N HIS A 145 7.39 32.89 -1.87
CA HIS A 145 8.34 32.96 -0.76
C HIS A 145 7.82 32.21 0.47
N ILE A 146 6.55 32.44 0.82
CA ILE A 146 5.88 31.75 1.94
C ILE A 146 5.88 30.23 1.72
N GLY A 147 5.59 29.77 0.51
CA GLY A 147 5.61 28.34 0.15
C GLY A 147 6.98 27.68 0.33
N CYS A 148 8.05 28.38 -0.07
CA CYS A 148 9.42 27.92 0.15
C CYS A 148 9.76 27.80 1.65
N GLN A 149 9.35 28.80 2.44
CA GLN A 149 9.56 28.77 3.89
C GLN A 149 8.74 27.68 4.57
N PHE A 150 7.47 27.49 4.15
CA PHE A 150 6.60 26.45 4.66
C PHE A 150 7.20 25.04 4.45
N ILE A 151 7.62 24.71 3.21
CA ILE A 151 8.31 23.46 2.91
C ILE A 151 9.53 23.27 3.81
N ASN A 152 10.36 24.28 3.93
CA ASN A 152 11.57 24.22 4.77
C ASN A 152 11.22 23.94 6.24
N LYS A 153 10.20 24.59 6.77
CA LYS A 153 9.77 24.42 8.16
C LYS A 153 9.24 23.01 8.39
N VAL A 154 8.39 22.52 7.47
CA VAL A 154 7.81 21.18 7.53
C VAL A 154 8.89 20.09 7.44
N TYR A 155 9.87 20.22 6.53
CA TYR A 155 10.96 19.24 6.40
C TYR A 155 11.93 19.21 7.59
N ASN A 156 11.91 20.21 8.45
CA ASN A 156 12.70 20.24 9.69
C ASN A 156 11.92 19.75 10.92
N MET A 157 10.69 19.26 10.76
CA MET A 157 9.96 18.62 11.85
C MET A 157 10.62 17.28 12.22
N PRO A 158 10.77 16.94 13.52
CA PRO A 158 11.36 15.67 13.94
C PRO A 158 10.66 14.43 13.36
N GLU A 159 9.34 14.51 13.13
CA GLU A 159 8.50 13.43 12.64
C GLU A 159 8.76 13.05 11.18
N VAL A 160 9.43 13.91 10.41
CA VAL A 160 9.73 13.70 8.98
C VAL A 160 11.23 13.68 8.65
N LEU A 161 12.08 13.71 9.67
CA LEU A 161 13.53 13.52 9.49
C LEU A 161 13.84 12.09 9.03
N PRO A 162 15.03 11.85 8.44
CA PRO A 162 15.38 10.54 7.85
C PRO A 162 15.22 9.32 8.77
N GLU A 163 15.37 9.50 10.07
CA GLU A 163 15.25 8.45 11.10
C GLU A 163 13.81 8.22 11.56
N ALA A 164 12.87 9.11 11.19
CA ALA A 164 11.48 8.98 11.59
C ALA A 164 10.77 7.83 10.82
N PRO A 165 9.79 7.16 11.44
CA PRO A 165 9.03 6.11 10.80
C PRO A 165 7.95 6.68 9.86
N SER A 166 8.27 7.75 9.13
CA SER A 166 7.41 8.43 8.19
C SER A 166 8.19 8.99 7.00
N ILE A 167 7.50 9.21 5.90
CA ILE A 167 8.03 9.90 4.71
C ILE A 167 7.04 10.99 4.32
N LEU A 168 7.45 12.26 4.40
CA LEU A 168 6.75 13.38 3.80
C LEU A 168 7.62 14.00 2.72
N LYS A 169 7.14 14.01 1.47
CA LYS A 169 7.83 14.61 0.35
C LYS A 169 6.86 15.37 -0.54
N PHE A 170 7.26 16.57 -0.92
CA PHE A 170 6.59 17.35 -1.95
C PHE A 170 7.31 17.15 -3.27
N GLY A 171 6.57 16.74 -4.29
CA GLY A 171 7.08 16.45 -5.63
C GLY A 171 6.80 17.56 -6.64
N LYS A 172 5.87 18.47 -6.32
CA LYS A 172 5.43 19.52 -7.22
C LYS A 172 5.11 20.81 -6.47
N MET A 173 5.50 21.94 -7.07
CA MET A 173 5.14 23.29 -6.64
C MET A 173 4.87 24.14 -7.87
N GLU A 174 3.73 24.83 -7.87
CA GLU A 174 3.33 25.78 -8.90
C GLU A 174 3.03 27.13 -8.25
N SER A 175 3.55 28.22 -8.81
CA SER A 175 3.39 29.55 -8.22
C SER A 175 3.57 30.66 -9.24
N GLY A 176 2.67 31.68 -9.18
CA GLY A 176 2.74 32.90 -9.94
C GLY A 176 2.57 32.73 -11.45
N ASP A 177 2.30 33.85 -12.15
CA ASP A 177 2.01 33.88 -13.57
C ASP A 177 3.12 34.56 -14.39
N VAL A 178 3.74 35.59 -13.84
CA VAL A 178 4.74 36.42 -14.53
C VAL A 178 5.92 36.77 -13.65
N ARG A 179 7.11 36.92 -14.27
CA ARG A 179 8.40 37.13 -13.54
C ARG A 179 8.54 38.43 -12.78
N ASN A 180 7.75 39.43 -13.09
CA ASN A 180 7.86 40.79 -12.53
C ASN A 180 6.69 41.20 -11.64
N ALA A 181 5.91 40.22 -11.17
CA ALA A 181 4.88 40.38 -10.17
C ALA A 181 5.11 39.46 -8.97
N ILE A 182 4.72 39.88 -7.80
CA ILE A 182 4.64 39.06 -6.59
C ILE A 182 3.55 37.99 -6.80
N SER A 183 3.86 36.75 -6.49
CA SER A 183 2.91 35.65 -6.62
C SER A 183 1.78 35.76 -5.58
N SER A 184 0.55 35.75 -6.07
CA SER A 184 -0.64 35.73 -5.20
C SER A 184 -1.11 34.32 -4.84
N HIS A 185 -0.57 33.29 -5.47
CA HIS A 185 -1.00 31.91 -5.24
C HIS A 185 0.15 30.93 -5.40
N THR A 186 0.21 29.95 -4.50
CA THR A 186 1.15 28.83 -4.59
C THR A 186 0.44 27.54 -4.21
N ARG A 187 0.58 26.53 -5.07
CA ARG A 187 0.11 25.16 -4.83
C ARG A 187 1.30 24.21 -4.69
N ILE A 188 1.28 23.41 -3.64
CA ILE A 188 2.30 22.41 -3.35
C ILE A 188 1.62 21.06 -3.22
N GLU A 189 2.15 20.05 -3.91
CA GLU A 189 1.60 18.69 -3.94
C GLU A 189 2.66 17.68 -3.48
N GLY A 190 2.25 16.74 -2.62
CA GLY A 190 3.16 15.76 -2.06
C GLY A 190 2.47 14.49 -1.58
N THR A 191 3.24 13.66 -0.90
CA THR A 191 2.78 12.40 -0.30
C THR A 191 3.29 12.27 1.13
N LEU A 192 2.43 11.77 2.00
CA LEU A 192 2.76 11.40 3.37
C LEU A 192 2.53 9.90 3.56
N ARG A 193 3.55 9.22 4.10
CA ARG A 193 3.51 7.80 4.45
C ARG A 193 3.91 7.60 5.90
N CYS A 194 3.10 6.88 6.66
CA CYS A 194 3.32 6.60 8.08
C CYS A 194 2.97 5.15 8.39
N LEU A 195 3.63 4.57 9.38
CA LEU A 195 3.37 3.18 9.80
C LEU A 195 2.18 3.05 10.75
N ASP A 196 1.67 4.17 11.27
CA ASP A 196 0.50 4.25 12.15
C ASP A 196 -0.30 5.55 11.89
N ILE A 197 -1.54 5.56 12.37
CA ILE A 197 -2.47 6.68 12.19
C ILE A 197 -2.10 7.84 13.11
N GLU A 198 -1.63 7.56 14.32
CA GLU A 198 -1.28 8.58 15.32
C GLU A 198 -0.14 9.47 14.81
N THR A 199 0.90 8.89 14.23
CA THR A 199 2.00 9.63 13.59
C THR A 199 1.50 10.47 12.41
N PHE A 200 0.60 9.92 11.60
CA PHE A 200 0.00 10.65 10.48
C PHE A 200 -0.77 11.88 10.98
N ASP A 201 -1.68 11.70 11.94
CA ASP A 201 -2.50 12.77 12.49
C ASP A 201 -1.65 13.86 13.16
N LEU A 202 -0.58 13.45 13.86
CA LEU A 202 0.37 14.37 14.47
C LEU A 202 1.08 15.26 13.42
N ILE A 203 1.52 14.67 12.30
CA ILE A 203 2.18 15.42 11.22
C ILE A 203 1.21 16.42 10.60
N ILE A 204 -0.03 16.00 10.30
CA ILE A 204 -1.05 16.90 9.76
C ILE A 204 -1.38 18.02 10.73
N ALA A 205 -1.51 17.74 12.02
CA ALA A 205 -1.76 18.74 13.05
C ALA A 205 -0.63 19.78 13.10
N LYS A 206 0.63 19.35 13.06
CA LYS A 206 1.79 20.24 13.04
C LYS A 206 1.90 21.06 11.76
N MET A 207 1.54 20.50 10.60
CA MET A 207 1.48 21.26 9.36
C MET A 207 0.43 22.39 9.45
N ASN A 208 -0.73 22.12 10.04
CA ASN A 208 -1.75 23.13 10.26
C ASN A 208 -1.28 24.20 11.28
N GLU A 209 -0.60 23.82 12.36
CA GLU A 209 -0.01 24.77 13.31
C GLU A 209 1.00 25.70 12.62
N ILE A 210 1.86 25.18 11.74
CA ILE A 210 2.78 25.99 10.93
C ILE A 210 2.00 26.92 10.00
N ALA A 211 0.93 26.43 9.37
CA ALA A 211 0.08 27.26 8.51
C ALA A 211 -0.54 28.42 9.28
N ASP A 212 -1.07 28.18 10.48
CA ASP A 212 -1.68 29.21 11.33
C ASP A 212 -0.64 30.29 11.73
N ILE A 213 0.57 29.88 12.14
CA ILE A 213 1.67 30.81 12.46
C ILE A 213 2.00 31.68 11.25
N TYR A 214 2.02 31.12 10.04
CA TYR A 214 2.34 31.88 8.83
C TYR A 214 1.18 32.75 8.36
N ASN A 215 -0.07 32.32 8.54
CA ASN A 215 -1.25 33.14 8.28
C ASN A 215 -1.22 34.44 9.09
N ASP A 216 -0.91 34.31 10.38
CA ASP A 216 -0.78 35.49 11.29
C ASP A 216 0.41 36.35 10.93
N ALA A 217 1.57 35.75 10.65
CA ALA A 217 2.81 36.48 10.41
C ALA A 217 2.83 37.26 9.07
N TYR A 218 2.21 36.68 8.03
CA TYR A 218 2.26 37.22 6.67
C TYR A 218 0.90 37.76 6.18
N SER A 219 -0.16 37.66 6.97
CA SER A 219 -1.55 37.99 6.58
C SER A 219 -1.98 37.27 5.28
N CYS A 220 -1.56 36.01 5.13
CA CYS A 220 -1.92 35.13 4.03
C CYS A 220 -2.99 34.11 4.47
N SER A 221 -3.38 33.21 3.58
CA SER A 221 -4.21 32.05 3.93
C SER A 221 -3.54 30.78 3.42
N ILE A 222 -3.21 29.85 4.31
CA ILE A 222 -2.63 28.55 3.98
C ILE A 222 -3.63 27.46 4.35
N TYR A 223 -3.95 26.61 3.38
CA TYR A 223 -4.84 25.47 3.53
C TYR A 223 -4.06 24.19 3.32
N VAL A 224 -4.02 23.32 4.33
CA VAL A 224 -3.45 21.99 4.25
C VAL A 224 -4.59 20.98 4.11
N THR A 225 -4.60 20.22 3.03
CA THR A 225 -5.59 19.18 2.78
C THR A 225 -4.91 17.85 2.45
N HIS A 226 -5.62 16.76 2.66
CA HIS A 226 -5.10 15.43 2.34
C HIS A 226 -6.22 14.47 1.91
N THR A 227 -5.85 13.45 1.12
CA THR A 227 -6.76 12.35 0.79
C THR A 227 -6.88 11.37 1.96
N LYS A 228 -7.95 10.59 2.02
CA LYS A 228 -8.05 9.47 2.98
C LYS A 228 -6.91 8.46 2.76
N GLY A 229 -6.60 8.19 1.48
CA GLY A 229 -5.60 7.22 1.08
C GLY A 229 -5.85 5.81 1.63
N TYR A 230 -4.82 4.99 1.70
CA TYR A 230 -4.89 3.65 2.26
C TYR A 230 -4.48 3.65 3.73
N PRO A 231 -5.16 2.89 4.61
CA PRO A 231 -4.72 2.66 5.99
C PRO A 231 -3.36 1.94 6.02
N PRO A 232 -2.69 1.86 7.18
CA PRO A 232 -1.50 1.02 7.30
C PRO A 232 -1.89 -0.46 7.29
N VAL A 233 -1.13 -1.29 6.58
CA VAL A 233 -1.21 -2.76 6.71
C VAL A 233 -0.58 -3.14 8.04
N THR A 234 -1.40 -3.67 8.97
CA THR A 234 -0.94 -4.06 10.31
C THR A 234 -1.29 -5.51 10.59
N ASN A 235 -0.29 -6.35 10.61
CA ASN A 235 -0.46 -7.79 10.79
C ASN A 235 -0.80 -8.18 12.23
N ASN A 236 -1.79 -9.07 12.35
CA ASN A 236 -2.20 -9.58 13.64
C ASN A 236 -1.15 -10.53 14.24
N TYR A 237 -0.70 -10.25 15.46
CA TYR A 237 0.34 -11.03 16.15
C TYR A 237 0.00 -12.53 16.27
N ARG A 238 -1.25 -12.87 16.59
CA ARG A 238 -1.64 -14.29 16.77
C ARG A 238 -1.63 -15.04 15.44
N LEU A 239 -2.07 -14.39 14.36
CA LEU A 239 -2.01 -14.97 13.02
C LEU A 239 -0.56 -15.12 12.56
N PHE A 240 0.28 -14.12 12.79
CA PHE A 240 1.71 -14.18 12.50
C PHE A 240 2.38 -15.35 13.22
N SER A 241 2.20 -15.48 14.55
CA SER A 241 2.81 -16.57 15.33
C SER A 241 2.39 -17.96 14.85
N LYS A 242 1.12 -18.14 14.47
CA LYS A 242 0.65 -19.39 13.89
C LYS A 242 1.23 -19.65 12.49
N ALA A 243 1.25 -18.62 11.63
CA ALA A 243 1.79 -18.71 10.28
C ALA A 243 3.29 -19.07 10.29
N SER A 244 4.09 -18.43 11.14
CA SER A 244 5.52 -18.72 11.28
C SER A 244 5.78 -20.19 11.64
N SER A 245 4.93 -20.77 12.49
CA SER A 245 5.02 -22.18 12.87
C SER A 245 4.67 -23.14 11.71
N ILE A 246 3.58 -22.87 10.98
CA ILE A 246 3.11 -23.75 9.90
C ILE A 246 3.93 -23.61 8.60
N PHE A 247 4.67 -22.53 8.44
CA PHE A 247 5.52 -22.27 7.27
C PHE A 247 7.01 -22.57 7.50
N SER A 248 7.38 -23.04 8.69
CA SER A 248 8.79 -23.25 9.07
C SER A 248 9.60 -24.10 8.09
N ASP A 249 8.94 -25.03 7.37
CA ASP A 249 9.53 -25.89 6.33
C ASP A 249 9.31 -25.39 4.90
N LEU A 250 8.64 -24.25 4.71
CA LEU A 250 8.41 -23.60 3.40
C LEU A 250 9.35 -22.41 3.12
N GLY A 251 10.41 -22.24 3.92
CA GLY A 251 11.31 -21.09 3.76
C GLY A 251 10.74 -19.79 4.32
N PHE A 252 10.15 -19.84 5.51
CA PHE A 252 9.62 -18.65 6.19
C PHE A 252 10.71 -17.73 6.72
N ARG A 253 10.54 -16.41 6.52
CA ARG A 253 11.43 -15.37 7.04
C ARG A 253 10.63 -14.23 7.69
N GLU A 254 11.02 -13.83 8.90
CA GLU A 254 10.50 -12.61 9.51
C GLU A 254 11.23 -11.39 8.95
N LEU A 255 10.49 -10.35 8.58
CA LEU A 255 11.03 -9.10 8.07
C LEU A 255 11.46 -8.22 9.25
N GLU A 256 12.70 -7.72 9.20
CA GLU A 256 13.25 -6.83 10.22
C GLU A 256 12.56 -5.46 10.23
N LYS A 257 12.22 -4.94 9.04
CA LYS A 257 11.65 -3.59 8.86
C LYS A 257 10.36 -3.66 8.06
N PRO A 258 9.39 -2.77 8.37
CA PRO A 258 8.21 -2.57 7.55
C PRO A 258 8.57 -1.90 6.22
N SER A 259 7.68 -2.02 5.24
CA SER A 259 7.76 -1.31 3.97
C SER A 259 7.03 0.03 4.04
N MET A 260 7.56 1.05 3.36
CA MET A 260 6.88 2.34 3.21
C MET A 260 5.95 2.38 1.97
N ILE A 261 5.75 1.26 1.30
CA ILE A 261 4.72 1.07 0.27
C ILE A 261 3.38 0.84 0.95
N ALA A 262 2.29 1.13 0.27
CA ALA A 262 0.93 0.89 0.76
C ALA A 262 0.25 -0.21 -0.05
N ASP A 263 -0.77 -0.83 0.53
CA ASP A 263 -1.63 -1.81 -0.11
C ASP A 263 -3.04 -1.70 0.47
N ASP A 264 -4.06 -1.78 -0.36
CA ASP A 264 -5.45 -1.62 0.05
C ASP A 264 -6.00 -2.81 0.84
N PHE A 265 -5.26 -3.93 0.93
CA PHE A 265 -5.55 -5.02 1.88
C PHE A 265 -5.78 -4.53 3.31
N ALA A 266 -5.20 -3.39 3.65
CA ALA A 266 -5.37 -2.71 4.92
C ALA A 266 -6.85 -2.44 5.27
N PHE A 267 -7.73 -2.23 4.29
CA PHE A 267 -9.17 -2.05 4.54
C PHE A 267 -9.82 -3.29 5.15
N TYR A 268 -9.45 -4.48 4.67
CA TYR A 268 -9.94 -5.73 5.28
C TYR A 268 -9.47 -5.89 6.72
N GLN A 269 -8.26 -5.42 7.04
CA GLN A 269 -7.69 -5.51 8.39
C GLN A 269 -8.37 -4.56 9.39
N GLN A 270 -9.11 -3.56 8.92
CA GLN A 270 -9.96 -2.73 9.78
C GLN A 270 -11.22 -3.48 10.24
N GLU A 271 -11.69 -4.45 9.46
CA GLU A 271 -12.90 -5.24 9.75
C GLU A 271 -12.59 -6.52 10.52
N VAL A 272 -11.51 -7.23 10.16
CA VAL A 272 -11.16 -8.53 10.73
C VAL A 272 -9.65 -8.68 10.92
N PRO A 273 -9.18 -9.51 11.87
CA PRO A 273 -7.76 -9.82 11.99
C PRO A 273 -7.19 -10.35 10.67
N GLY A 274 -6.12 -9.73 10.17
CA GLY A 274 -5.50 -10.08 8.90
C GLY A 274 -4.00 -10.37 9.01
N LEU A 275 -3.49 -11.12 8.05
CA LEU A 275 -2.06 -11.35 7.85
C LEU A 275 -1.72 -11.19 6.37
N PHE A 276 -0.91 -10.19 6.08
CA PHE A 276 -0.36 -9.93 4.75
C PHE A 276 1.08 -10.42 4.66
N MET A 277 1.42 -11.05 3.57
CA MET A 277 2.70 -11.74 3.39
C MET A 277 3.29 -11.47 2.03
N TYR A 278 4.60 -11.45 1.93
CA TYR A 278 5.30 -11.47 0.66
C TYR A 278 5.66 -12.91 0.26
N LEU A 279 5.53 -13.21 -1.02
CA LEU A 279 6.10 -14.40 -1.64
C LEU A 279 7.24 -13.98 -2.54
N GLY A 280 8.46 -14.38 -2.21
CA GLY A 280 9.66 -14.00 -2.93
C GLY A 280 9.70 -14.57 -4.35
N THR A 281 9.94 -13.69 -5.33
CA THR A 281 10.21 -14.12 -6.70
C THR A 281 11.70 -14.34 -6.94
N GLY A 282 12.58 -13.68 -6.15
CA GLY A 282 14.02 -13.72 -6.34
C GLY A 282 14.50 -13.12 -7.67
N SER A 283 13.63 -12.43 -8.40
CA SER A 283 13.96 -11.89 -9.72
C SER A 283 14.88 -10.66 -9.65
N GLY A 284 14.78 -9.89 -8.58
CA GLY A 284 15.47 -8.60 -8.46
C GLY A 284 14.93 -7.52 -9.41
N ILE A 285 13.95 -7.84 -10.27
CA ILE A 285 13.34 -6.89 -11.21
C ILE A 285 12.24 -6.11 -10.48
N PRO A 286 12.31 -4.79 -10.42
CA PRO A 286 11.34 -3.99 -9.69
C PRO A 286 9.90 -4.23 -10.19
N LEU A 287 8.93 -4.17 -9.26
CA LEU A 287 7.52 -4.02 -9.62
C LEU A 287 7.34 -2.74 -10.44
N HIS A 288 6.33 -2.70 -11.29
CA HIS A 288 6.04 -1.60 -12.22
C HIS A 288 7.14 -1.36 -13.27
N SER A 289 8.07 -2.31 -13.44
CA SER A 289 9.03 -2.30 -14.53
C SER A 289 8.44 -2.95 -15.79
N ALA A 290 8.78 -2.42 -16.97
CA ALA A 290 8.40 -3.02 -18.25
C ALA A 290 9.00 -4.43 -18.47
N ASP A 291 10.07 -4.74 -17.74
CA ASP A 291 10.75 -6.04 -17.77
C ASP A 291 10.33 -6.96 -16.62
N PHE A 292 9.32 -6.56 -15.79
CA PHE A 292 8.91 -7.36 -14.65
C PHE A 292 8.45 -8.75 -15.12
N ASN A 293 9.09 -9.78 -14.56
CA ASN A 293 8.74 -11.17 -14.77
C ASN A 293 9.26 -12.01 -13.59
N PHE A 294 8.73 -13.19 -13.42
CA PHE A 294 9.13 -14.11 -12.35
C PHE A 294 8.97 -15.57 -12.79
N ASP A 295 9.66 -16.47 -12.12
CA ASP A 295 9.51 -17.91 -12.33
C ASP A 295 8.20 -18.41 -11.70
N GLU A 296 7.25 -18.81 -12.54
CA GLU A 296 5.91 -19.23 -12.13
C GLU A 296 5.89 -20.44 -11.17
N SER A 297 7.00 -21.20 -11.07
CA SER A 297 7.08 -22.31 -10.12
C SER A 297 6.88 -21.89 -8.66
N ILE A 298 7.10 -20.62 -8.32
CA ILE A 298 6.85 -20.07 -6.97
C ILE A 298 5.36 -20.10 -6.59
N LEU A 299 4.47 -20.06 -7.58
CA LEU A 299 3.02 -20.06 -7.35
C LEU A 299 2.57 -21.32 -6.61
N LEU A 300 3.26 -22.46 -6.81
CA LEU A 300 3.01 -23.70 -6.08
C LEU A 300 3.27 -23.54 -4.58
N THR A 301 4.29 -22.74 -4.20
CA THR A 301 4.55 -22.40 -2.79
C THR A 301 3.41 -21.57 -2.21
N GLY A 302 2.91 -20.58 -2.96
CA GLY A 302 1.76 -19.77 -2.55
C GLY A 302 0.47 -20.59 -2.37
N ILE A 303 0.19 -21.51 -3.29
CA ILE A 303 -0.95 -22.44 -3.21
C ILE A 303 -0.83 -23.32 -1.95
N GLU A 304 0.33 -23.91 -1.69
CA GLU A 304 0.58 -24.70 -0.49
C GLU A 304 0.46 -23.86 0.79
N ALA A 305 0.89 -22.61 0.75
CA ALA A 305 0.72 -21.69 1.86
C ALA A 305 -0.77 -21.44 2.17
N TYR A 306 -1.60 -21.13 1.17
CA TYR A 306 -3.04 -21.00 1.36
C TYR A 306 -3.66 -22.28 1.94
N ARG A 307 -3.25 -23.44 1.44
CA ARG A 307 -3.71 -24.74 1.97
C ARG A 307 -3.38 -24.91 3.46
N ARG A 308 -2.19 -24.46 3.89
CA ARG A 308 -1.80 -24.53 5.32
C ARG A 308 -2.55 -23.53 6.18
N LEU A 309 -2.85 -22.35 5.66
CA LEU A 309 -3.60 -21.29 6.37
C LEU A 309 -5.02 -21.71 6.77
N LEU A 310 -5.62 -22.70 6.11
CA LEU A 310 -6.91 -23.29 6.53
C LEU A 310 -6.86 -23.90 7.95
N LYS A 311 -5.69 -24.16 8.49
CA LYS A 311 -5.50 -24.76 9.83
C LYS A 311 -5.38 -23.76 10.96
N ILE A 312 -5.39 -22.47 10.66
CA ILE A 312 -5.16 -21.40 11.64
C ILE A 312 -6.49 -20.89 12.26
#